data_cfa13acbbcaae61ca7b576962b9f2a15
#
_entry.id   cfa13acbbcaae61ca7b576962b9f2a15
#
_cell.length_a   1.000
_cell.length_b   1.000
_cell.length_c   1.000
_cell.angle_alpha   90.00
_cell.angle_beta   90.00
_cell.angle_gamma   90.00
#
_symmetry.space_group_name_H-M   'P 1'
#
loop_
_entity.id
_entity.type
_entity.pdbx_description
1 polymer ?
#
loop_
_entity_poly.entity_id
_entity_poly.type
_entity_poly.pdbx_seq_one_letter_code
_entity_poly.pdbx_strand_id
1 'polypeptide(L)'
;MMTIHEVSKLAGVSVRTLHHYDAIGLLPPTALTEAGYRLYDDTALARLQSILLFRELEFPLKDIKSILDNPKFDQATALTDQIKLLELRQNRLGQLIALARETLETGVTPMKFDAFDKAEQEKYTAEVKGKWGNTIAYQ
;
A
#
# COMPACT_ATOMS: atom_id res chain seq x y z
N MET A 1 -2.94 10.23 -22.36
CA MET A 1 -3.36 9.13 -21.48
C MET A 1 -2.66 7.84 -21.86
N MET A 2 -2.47 6.95 -20.89
CA MET A 2 -1.82 5.67 -21.12
C MET A 2 -2.85 4.55 -21.27
N THR A 3 -2.53 3.57 -22.12
CA THR A 3 -3.34 2.35 -22.24
C THR A 3 -3.08 1.44 -21.02
N ILE A 4 -3.97 0.48 -20.80
CA ILE A 4 -3.82 -0.49 -19.71
C ILE A 4 -2.51 -1.28 -19.83
N HIS A 5 -2.08 -1.59 -21.04
CA HIS A 5 -0.82 -2.31 -21.26
C HIS A 5 0.40 -1.45 -20.91
N GLU A 6 0.35 -0.17 -21.25
CA GLU A 6 1.39 0.78 -20.89
C GLU A 6 1.48 0.96 -19.36
N VAL A 7 0.33 1.08 -18.69
CA VAL A 7 0.28 1.19 -17.23
C VAL A 7 0.82 -0.07 -16.57
N SER A 8 0.42 -1.24 -17.06
CA SER A 8 0.91 -2.54 -16.57
C SER A 8 2.44 -2.60 -16.61
N LYS A 9 3.02 -2.21 -17.73
CA LYS A 9 4.47 -2.21 -17.92
C LYS A 9 5.16 -1.19 -17.02
N LEU A 10 4.60 0.01 -16.91
CA LEU A 10 5.17 1.09 -16.10
C LEU A 10 5.16 0.75 -14.62
N ALA A 11 4.03 0.27 -14.12
CA ALA A 11 3.81 0.06 -12.68
C ALA A 11 4.23 -1.33 -12.19
N GLY A 12 4.50 -2.26 -13.10
CA GLY A 12 4.88 -3.62 -12.71
C GLY A 12 3.72 -4.44 -12.16
N VAL A 13 2.48 -4.09 -12.53
CA VAL A 13 1.28 -4.86 -12.15
C VAL A 13 0.68 -5.49 -13.41
N SER A 14 0.04 -6.65 -13.26
CA SER A 14 -0.56 -7.32 -14.40
C SER A 14 -1.80 -6.58 -14.92
N VAL A 15 -2.10 -6.76 -16.20
CA VAL A 15 -3.35 -6.26 -16.78
C VAL A 15 -4.55 -6.85 -16.04
N ARG A 16 -4.46 -8.11 -15.63
CA ARG A 16 -5.50 -8.78 -14.84
C ARG A 16 -5.74 -8.06 -13.51
N THR A 17 -4.67 -7.64 -12.83
CA THR A 17 -4.78 -6.87 -11.60
C THR A 17 -5.49 -5.54 -11.84
N LEU A 18 -5.15 -4.85 -12.92
CA LEU A 18 -5.80 -3.58 -13.26
C LEU A 18 -7.28 -3.76 -13.60
N HIS A 19 -7.65 -4.85 -14.28
CA HIS A 19 -9.05 -5.19 -14.52
C HIS A 19 -9.78 -5.45 -13.20
N HIS A 20 -9.13 -6.14 -12.26
CA HIS A 20 -9.70 -6.39 -10.94
C HIS A 20 -9.91 -5.08 -10.18
N TYR A 21 -8.96 -4.16 -10.22
CA TYR A 21 -9.07 -2.86 -9.56
C TYR A 21 -10.22 -2.03 -10.13
N ASP A 22 -10.47 -2.11 -11.43
CA ASP A 22 -11.63 -1.49 -12.04
C ASP A 22 -12.91 -2.15 -11.55
N ALA A 23 -12.97 -3.48 -11.56
CA ALA A 23 -14.17 -4.24 -11.18
C ALA A 23 -14.62 -3.94 -9.74
N ILE A 24 -13.69 -3.75 -8.81
CA ILE A 24 -14.02 -3.44 -7.41
C ILE A 24 -14.14 -1.95 -7.12
N GLY A 25 -13.99 -1.10 -8.13
CA GLY A 25 -14.08 0.35 -7.97
C GLY A 25 -12.87 0.99 -7.30
N LEU A 26 -11.75 0.26 -7.19
CA LEU A 26 -10.52 0.79 -6.58
C LEU A 26 -9.77 1.74 -7.52
N LEU A 27 -9.66 1.35 -8.79
CA LEU A 27 -9.00 2.16 -9.83
C LEU A 27 -9.78 2.05 -11.13
N PRO A 28 -10.84 2.85 -11.30
CA PRO A 28 -11.53 2.90 -12.58
C PRO A 28 -10.66 3.62 -13.61
N PRO A 29 -10.79 3.28 -14.90
CA PRO A 29 -10.09 4.03 -15.94
C PRO A 29 -10.64 5.45 -16.03
N THR A 30 -9.80 6.37 -16.50
CA THR A 30 -10.21 7.77 -16.72
C THR A 30 -11.22 7.87 -17.86
N ALA A 31 -10.99 7.07 -18.90
CA ALA A 31 -11.83 7.08 -20.11
C ALA A 31 -11.71 5.73 -20.83
N LEU A 32 -12.57 5.54 -21.80
CA LEU A 32 -12.51 4.40 -22.71
C LEU A 32 -12.33 4.93 -24.13
N THR A 33 -11.61 4.19 -24.97
CA THR A 33 -11.57 4.45 -26.40
C THR A 33 -12.92 4.09 -27.03
N GLU A 34 -13.14 4.46 -28.30
CA GLU A 34 -14.34 4.08 -29.04
C GLU A 34 -14.52 2.55 -29.10
N ALA A 35 -13.39 1.82 -29.14
CA ALA A 35 -13.39 0.36 -29.13
C ALA A 35 -13.56 -0.25 -27.74
N GLY A 36 -13.68 0.57 -26.68
CA GLY A 36 -13.90 0.11 -25.32
C GLY A 36 -12.62 -0.21 -24.54
N TYR A 37 -11.46 0.20 -25.03
CA TYR A 37 -10.20 0.01 -24.33
C TYR A 37 -10.00 1.07 -23.25
N ARG A 38 -9.42 0.66 -22.11
CA ARG A 38 -9.21 1.54 -20.95
C ARG A 38 -8.03 2.48 -21.14
N LEU A 39 -8.22 3.73 -20.72
CA LEU A 39 -7.20 4.79 -20.72
C LEU A 39 -7.07 5.37 -19.31
N TYR A 40 -5.85 5.72 -18.94
CA TYR A 40 -5.52 6.24 -17.60
C TYR A 40 -4.74 7.55 -17.74
N ASP A 41 -5.20 8.59 -17.04
CA ASP A 41 -4.52 9.88 -16.99
C ASP A 41 -3.58 9.96 -15.78
N ASP A 42 -2.93 11.11 -15.59
CA ASP A 42 -1.99 11.32 -14.49
C ASP A 42 -2.64 11.22 -13.12
N THR A 43 -3.90 11.63 -13.00
CA THR A 43 -4.65 11.48 -11.73
C THR A 43 -4.86 10.01 -11.40
N ALA A 44 -5.23 9.21 -12.38
CA ALA A 44 -5.38 7.77 -12.19
C ALA A 44 -4.04 7.11 -11.84
N LEU A 45 -2.94 7.54 -12.45
CA LEU A 45 -1.61 7.02 -12.16
C LEU A 45 -1.16 7.40 -10.74
N ALA A 46 -1.47 8.61 -10.28
CA ALA A 46 -1.18 9.03 -8.90
C ALA A 46 -1.97 8.19 -7.89
N ARG A 47 -3.23 7.90 -8.20
CA ARG A 47 -4.05 7.00 -7.36
C ARG A 47 -3.47 5.59 -7.33
N LEU A 48 -3.03 5.07 -8.47
CA LEU A 48 -2.37 3.77 -8.54
C LEU A 48 -1.12 3.73 -7.66
N GLN A 49 -0.31 4.77 -7.69
CA GLN A 49 0.89 4.84 -6.85
C GLN A 49 0.53 4.78 -5.37
N SER A 50 -0.51 5.49 -4.93
CA SER A 50 -1.00 5.42 -3.55
C SER A 50 -1.48 4.01 -3.18
N ILE A 51 -2.20 3.36 -4.10
CA ILE A 51 -2.65 1.98 -3.92
C ILE A 51 -1.46 1.06 -3.69
N LEU A 52 -0.43 1.17 -4.51
CA LEU A 52 0.73 0.29 -4.45
C LEU A 52 1.53 0.51 -3.17
N LEU A 53 1.65 1.75 -2.68
CA LEU A 53 2.29 2.04 -1.41
C LEU A 53 1.55 1.40 -0.23
N PHE A 54 0.22 1.51 -0.19
CA PHE A 54 -0.58 0.84 0.85
C PHE A 54 -0.49 -0.68 0.75
N ARG A 55 -0.42 -1.21 -0.47
CA ARG A 55 -0.26 -2.66 -0.67
C ARG A 55 1.08 -3.16 -0.15
N GLU A 56 2.14 -2.42 -0.39
CA GLU A 56 3.46 -2.75 0.19
C GLU A 56 3.42 -2.78 1.72
N LEU A 57 2.54 -1.98 2.32
CA LEU A 57 2.31 -1.95 3.76
C LEU A 57 1.29 -3.01 4.20
N GLU A 58 0.89 -3.90 3.30
CA GLU A 58 -0.03 -5.02 3.56
C GLU A 58 -1.46 -4.60 3.94
N PHE A 59 -1.89 -3.42 3.51
CA PHE A 59 -3.28 -3.00 3.67
C PHE A 59 -4.17 -3.81 2.73
N PRO A 60 -5.28 -4.38 3.22
CA PRO A 60 -6.26 -5.03 2.34
C PRO A 60 -6.85 -4.04 1.33
N LEU A 61 -7.20 -4.51 0.15
CA LEU A 61 -7.77 -3.66 -0.92
C LEU A 61 -9.02 -2.92 -0.46
N LYS A 62 -9.85 -3.56 0.37
CA LYS A 62 -11.03 -2.95 0.95
C LYS A 62 -10.70 -1.71 1.76
N ASP A 63 -9.66 -1.79 2.59
CA ASP A 63 -9.23 -0.66 3.42
C ASP A 63 -8.62 0.44 2.57
N ILE A 64 -7.84 0.07 1.55
CA ILE A 64 -7.25 1.04 0.62
C ILE A 64 -8.36 1.83 -0.08
N LYS A 65 -9.38 1.14 -0.57
CA LYS A 65 -10.52 1.78 -1.23
C LYS A 65 -11.22 2.75 -0.28
N SER A 66 -11.48 2.33 0.95
CA SER A 66 -12.11 3.18 1.96
C SER A 66 -11.29 4.45 2.24
N ILE A 67 -9.98 4.31 2.33
CA ILE A 67 -9.08 5.44 2.55
C ILE A 67 -9.14 6.42 1.38
N LEU A 68 -8.95 5.92 0.15
CA LEU A 68 -8.87 6.76 -1.04
C LEU A 68 -10.22 7.39 -1.42
N ASP A 69 -11.32 6.75 -1.09
CA ASP A 69 -12.66 7.25 -1.36
C ASP A 69 -13.19 8.17 -0.26
N ASN A 70 -12.47 8.32 0.85
CA ASN A 70 -12.88 9.21 1.93
C ASN A 70 -12.87 10.66 1.43
N PRO A 71 -13.98 11.42 1.60
CA PRO A 71 -14.03 12.82 1.16
C PRO A 71 -12.98 13.71 1.81
N LYS A 72 -12.46 13.31 2.97
CA LYS A 72 -11.41 14.04 3.69
C LYS A 72 -10.01 13.55 3.34
N PHE A 73 -9.89 12.67 2.34
CA PHE A 73 -8.59 12.17 1.95
C PHE A 73 -7.66 13.32 1.56
N ASP A 74 -6.48 13.34 2.17
CA ASP A 74 -5.43 14.30 1.88
C ASP A 74 -4.15 13.54 1.58
N GLN A 75 -3.62 13.71 0.38
CA GLN A 75 -2.46 12.96 -0.08
C GLN A 75 -1.23 13.22 0.80
N ALA A 76 -1.02 14.45 1.24
CA ALA A 76 0.13 14.78 2.08
C ALA A 76 0.07 14.05 3.43
N THR A 77 -1.10 14.02 4.05
CA THR A 77 -1.31 13.30 5.31
C THR A 77 -1.14 11.80 5.11
N ALA A 78 -1.69 11.25 4.02
CA ALA A 78 -1.56 9.83 3.72
C ALA A 78 -0.09 9.44 3.49
N LEU A 79 0.66 10.26 2.77
CA LEU A 79 2.09 10.02 2.55
C LEU A 79 2.87 10.08 3.85
N THR A 80 2.55 11.02 4.74
CA THR A 80 3.17 11.11 6.07
C THR A 80 2.96 9.82 6.86
N ASP A 81 1.73 9.29 6.85
CA ASP A 81 1.40 8.03 7.51
C ASP A 81 2.15 6.85 6.88
N GLN A 82 2.22 6.82 5.55
CA GLN A 82 2.93 5.77 4.82
C GLN A 82 4.43 5.79 5.12
N ILE A 83 5.03 6.98 5.17
CA ILE A 83 6.44 7.14 5.51
C ILE A 83 6.72 6.58 6.90
N LYS A 84 5.89 6.93 7.88
CA LYS A 84 6.07 6.42 9.25
C LYS A 84 5.97 4.89 9.31
N LEU A 85 5.00 4.31 8.62
CA LEU A 85 4.85 2.85 8.56
C LEU A 85 6.04 2.19 7.88
N LEU A 86 6.56 2.78 6.82
CA LEU A 86 7.76 2.28 6.14
C LEU A 86 9.00 2.37 7.04
N GLU A 87 9.14 3.44 7.82
CA GLU A 87 10.25 3.59 8.76
C GLU A 87 10.18 2.55 9.88
N LEU A 88 8.99 2.25 10.40
CA LEU A 88 8.80 1.18 11.39
C LEU A 88 9.18 -0.18 10.80
N ARG A 89 8.79 -0.44 9.56
CA ARG A 89 9.15 -1.67 8.85
C ARG A 89 10.64 -1.76 8.60
N GLN A 90 11.27 -0.66 8.21
CA GLN A 90 12.71 -0.57 8.00
C GLN A 90 13.47 -0.88 9.30
N ASN A 91 13.05 -0.29 10.41
CA ASN A 91 13.66 -0.54 11.72
C ASN A 91 13.55 -2.01 12.11
N ARG A 92 12.37 -2.61 11.90
CA ARG A 92 12.16 -4.04 12.17
C ARG A 92 13.09 -4.91 11.32
N LEU A 93 13.20 -4.62 10.03
CA LEU A 93 14.10 -5.36 9.14
C LEU A 93 15.55 -5.22 9.57
N GLY A 94 15.97 -4.04 10.03
CA GLY A 94 17.31 -3.82 10.58
C GLY A 94 17.60 -4.69 11.79
N GLN A 95 16.64 -4.83 12.69
CA GLN A 95 16.76 -5.69 13.87
C GLN A 95 16.86 -7.16 13.48
N LEU A 96 16.08 -7.60 12.49
CA LEU A 96 16.13 -8.98 11.99
C LEU A 96 17.48 -9.29 11.33
N ILE A 97 18.02 -8.35 10.57
CA ILE A 97 19.33 -8.49 9.95
C ILE A 97 20.43 -8.60 11.04
N ALA A 98 20.36 -7.74 12.05
CA ALA A 98 21.32 -7.76 13.17
C ALA A 98 21.27 -9.10 13.90
N LEU A 99 20.09 -9.64 14.14
CA LEU A 99 19.91 -10.94 14.77
C LEU A 99 20.52 -12.07 13.93
N ALA A 100 20.27 -12.06 12.63
CA ALA A 100 20.82 -13.05 11.71
C ALA A 100 22.34 -12.99 11.65
N ARG A 101 22.91 -11.77 11.61
CA ARG A 101 24.37 -11.57 11.61
C ARG A 101 25.00 -12.07 12.90
N GLU A 102 24.40 -11.77 14.04
CA GLU A 102 24.92 -12.25 15.33
C GLU A 102 24.95 -13.78 15.37
N THR A 103 23.89 -14.43 14.91
CA THR A 103 23.84 -15.89 14.82
C THR A 103 24.93 -16.43 13.89
N LEU A 104 25.13 -15.79 12.73
CA LEU A 104 26.14 -16.20 11.77
C LEU A 104 27.56 -16.03 12.33
N GLU A 105 27.83 -14.91 12.98
CA GLU A 105 29.18 -14.57 13.49
C GLU A 105 29.58 -15.40 14.72
N THR A 106 28.63 -15.66 15.63
CA THR A 106 28.90 -16.35 16.89
C THR A 106 28.62 -17.85 16.84
N GLY A 107 27.85 -18.29 15.86
CA GLY A 107 27.36 -19.68 15.79
C GLY A 107 26.35 -20.03 16.87
N VAL A 108 25.91 -19.04 17.65
CA VAL A 108 24.94 -19.23 18.74
C VAL A 108 23.71 -18.37 18.45
N THR A 109 22.53 -18.98 18.48
CA THR A 109 21.28 -18.24 18.31
C THR A 109 20.95 -17.50 19.59
N PRO A 110 20.95 -16.15 19.60
CA PRO A 110 20.51 -15.40 20.77
C PRO A 110 19.04 -15.64 21.04
N MET A 111 18.65 -15.72 22.31
CA MET A 111 17.26 -15.89 22.71
C MET A 111 16.57 -14.53 22.75
N LYS A 112 16.57 -13.84 21.61
CA LYS A 112 15.99 -12.50 21.45
C LYS A 112 14.90 -12.56 20.38
N PHE A 113 13.67 -12.37 20.78
CA PHE A 113 12.53 -12.42 19.88
C PHE A 113 11.86 -11.07 19.68
N ASP A 114 12.38 -10.00 20.26
CA ASP A 114 11.84 -8.65 20.17
C ASP A 114 11.76 -8.16 18.71
N ALA A 115 12.73 -8.53 17.87
CA ALA A 115 12.77 -8.15 16.47
C ALA A 115 11.60 -8.72 15.66
N PHE A 116 10.92 -9.75 16.17
CA PHE A 116 9.76 -10.36 15.51
C PHE A 116 8.44 -9.71 15.93
N ASP A 117 8.49 -8.82 16.93
CA ASP A 117 7.29 -8.15 17.42
C ASP A 117 6.87 -7.07 16.43
N LYS A 118 5.64 -7.16 15.98
CA LYS A 118 5.02 -6.19 15.06
C LYS A 118 4.00 -5.28 15.74
N ALA A 119 3.94 -5.32 17.09
CA ALA A 119 2.88 -4.64 17.82
C ALA A 119 2.79 -3.14 17.52
N GLU A 120 3.93 -2.44 17.46
CA GLU A 120 3.96 -1.00 17.16
C GLU A 120 3.49 -0.72 15.74
N GLN A 121 3.95 -1.51 14.76
CA GLN A 121 3.55 -1.37 13.36
C GLN A 121 2.06 -1.66 13.20
N GLU A 122 1.56 -2.72 13.83
CA GLU A 122 0.15 -3.10 13.76
C GLU A 122 -0.74 -2.06 14.41
N LYS A 123 -0.32 -1.51 15.54
CA LYS A 123 -1.04 -0.43 16.24
C LYS A 123 -1.18 0.80 15.34
N TYR A 124 -0.09 1.24 14.73
CA TYR A 124 -0.13 2.41 13.87
C TYR A 124 -0.93 2.15 12.59
N THR A 125 -0.83 0.95 12.03
CA THR A 125 -1.66 0.54 10.89
C THR A 125 -3.15 0.64 11.24
N ALA A 126 -3.54 0.17 12.41
CA ALA A 126 -4.92 0.26 12.87
C ALA A 126 -5.37 1.71 13.04
N GLU A 127 -4.50 2.57 13.55
CA GLU A 127 -4.80 4.02 13.66
C GLU A 127 -5.03 4.66 12.30
N VAL A 128 -4.19 4.34 11.30
CA VAL A 128 -4.34 4.87 9.94
C VAL A 128 -5.65 4.40 9.32
N LYS A 129 -5.97 3.12 9.44
CA LYS A 129 -7.23 2.57 8.93
C LYS A 129 -8.43 3.22 9.59
N GLY A 130 -8.37 3.40 10.91
CA GLY A 130 -9.46 4.01 11.67
C GLY A 130 -9.67 5.48 11.31
N LYS A 131 -8.59 6.22 11.10
CA LYS A 131 -8.64 7.63 10.74
C LYS A 131 -9.40 7.88 9.44
N TRP A 132 -9.21 7.02 8.44
CA TRP A 132 -9.82 7.18 7.12
C TRP A 132 -11.05 6.30 6.92
N GLY A 133 -10.93 4.99 7.23
CA GLY A 133 -11.95 4.00 6.93
C GLY A 133 -13.22 4.15 7.76
N ASN A 134 -13.08 4.39 9.05
CA ASN A 134 -14.22 4.46 9.97
C ASN A 134 -15.15 5.65 9.68
N THR A 135 -14.62 6.74 9.12
CA THR A 135 -15.43 7.89 8.74
C THR A 135 -16.47 7.50 7.69
N ILE A 136 -16.11 6.61 6.78
CA ILE A 136 -17.03 6.11 5.74
C ILE A 136 -18.01 5.10 6.32
N ALA A 137 -17.54 4.24 7.23
CA ALA A 137 -18.35 3.17 7.80
C ALA A 137 -19.57 3.67 8.59
N TYR A 138 -19.52 4.89 9.12
CA TYR A 138 -20.58 5.49 9.92
C TYR A 138 -21.45 6.47 9.14
N GLN A 139 -21.23 6.57 7.86
CA GLN A 139 -22.08 7.35 6.96
C GLN A 139 -23.08 6.44 6.26
#